data_cfb0801da7f24c8f0d06a6cf7da7cbea
#
_entry.id   cfb0801da7f24c8f0d06a6cf7da7cbea
#
_cell.length_a   1.000
_cell.length_b   1.000
_cell.length_c   1.000
_cell.angle_alpha   90.00
_cell.angle_beta   90.00
_cell.angle_gamma   90.00
#
_symmetry.space_group_name_H-M   'P 1'
#
loop_
_entity.id
_entity.type
_entity.pdbx_description
1 polymer ?
#
loop_
_entity_poly.entity_id
_entity_poly.type
_entity_poly.pdbx_seq_one_letter_code
_entity_poly.pdbx_strand_id
1 'polypeptide(L)'
;MDRAPCDRSAFNLSFVIGTLWAQHLFHARLRPATARDARGTPALLRRTVQTLRKAFRRAKILVRLDAGFAAPAVFEMLHDLRVDYLVAMAGNPVLQRVAAEPMRVVRELAERFDGSLATYGETHYRSGGWRRTRRVIFKAEALVYPDRELKENLRFVVTSLALAP
;
A
#
# COMPACT_ATOMS: atom_id res chain seq x y z
N MET A 1 -40.44 -13.62 -21.33
CA MET A 1 -39.08 -14.09 -21.70
C MET A 1 -38.13 -13.33 -20.80
N ASP A 2 -38.05 -13.80 -19.55
CA ASP A 2 -37.28 -13.14 -18.47
C ASP A 2 -35.79 -13.37 -18.69
N ARG A 3 -35.06 -12.27 -18.91
CA ARG A 3 -33.60 -12.30 -18.87
C ARG A 3 -33.17 -12.45 -17.42
N ALA A 4 -32.63 -13.62 -17.08
CA ALA A 4 -31.95 -13.83 -15.81
C ALA A 4 -30.94 -12.71 -15.56
N PRO A 5 -30.83 -12.17 -14.33
CA PRO A 5 -29.83 -11.17 -14.00
C PRO A 5 -28.46 -11.79 -14.23
N CYS A 6 -27.67 -11.14 -15.08
CA CYS A 6 -26.26 -11.50 -15.28
C CYS A 6 -25.55 -11.34 -13.95
N ASP A 7 -25.24 -12.44 -13.29
CA ASP A 7 -24.47 -12.48 -12.05
C ASP A 7 -23.05 -11.98 -12.37
N ARG A 8 -22.83 -10.67 -12.17
CA ARG A 8 -21.52 -10.05 -12.22
C ARG A 8 -20.77 -10.35 -10.92
N SER A 9 -20.53 -11.61 -10.64
CA SER A 9 -19.58 -11.98 -9.60
C SER A 9 -18.19 -11.60 -10.08
N ALA A 10 -17.81 -10.34 -9.82
CA ALA A 10 -16.45 -9.88 -10.02
C ALA A 10 -15.54 -10.63 -9.04
N PHE A 11 -14.44 -11.16 -9.53
CA PHE A 11 -13.46 -11.90 -8.74
C PHE A 11 -12.18 -11.09 -8.63
N ASN A 12 -11.65 -10.97 -7.42
CA ASN A 12 -10.34 -10.39 -7.18
C ASN A 12 -9.26 -11.46 -7.19
N LEU A 13 -8.24 -11.25 -7.99
CA LEU A 13 -7.07 -12.13 -8.06
C LEU A 13 -5.96 -11.55 -7.16
N SER A 14 -5.55 -12.29 -6.15
CA SER A 14 -4.44 -11.90 -5.28
C SER A 14 -3.16 -12.58 -5.72
N PHE A 15 -2.11 -11.79 -5.98
CA PHE A 15 -0.81 -12.28 -6.40
C PHE A 15 0.22 -12.12 -5.29
N VAL A 16 1.13 -13.06 -5.19
CA VAL A 16 2.37 -12.91 -4.43
C VAL A 16 3.51 -13.08 -5.42
N ILE A 17 4.31 -12.03 -5.60
CA ILE A 17 5.40 -11.99 -6.56
C ILE A 17 6.72 -11.92 -5.80
N GLY A 18 7.70 -12.70 -6.21
CA GLY A 18 9.02 -12.76 -5.59
C GLY A 18 10.15 -12.34 -6.52
N THR A 19 11.18 -11.77 -5.93
CA THR A 19 12.53 -11.37 -6.34
C THR A 19 12.69 -10.09 -7.17
N LEU A 20 13.83 -9.41 -6.97
CA LEU A 20 14.22 -8.17 -7.67
C LEU A 20 14.50 -8.38 -9.18
N TRP A 21 14.82 -9.60 -9.59
CA TRP A 21 15.31 -9.91 -10.94
C TRP A 21 14.40 -10.80 -11.77
N ALA A 22 13.46 -11.51 -11.13
CA ALA A 22 12.50 -12.36 -11.80
C ALA A 22 11.16 -12.34 -11.06
N GLN A 23 10.07 -12.26 -11.81
CA GLN A 23 8.72 -12.31 -11.26
C GLN A 23 8.21 -13.74 -11.32
N HIS A 24 7.97 -14.34 -10.16
CA HIS A 24 7.41 -15.67 -10.03
C HIS A 24 6.05 -15.61 -9.34
N LEU A 25 5.05 -16.26 -9.89
CA LEU A 25 3.76 -16.41 -9.25
C LEU A 25 3.82 -17.56 -8.24
N PHE A 26 3.85 -17.23 -6.93
CA PHE A 26 3.85 -18.24 -5.86
C PHE A 26 2.44 -18.71 -5.50
N HIS A 27 1.46 -17.86 -5.65
CA HIS A 27 0.09 -18.15 -5.26
C HIS A 27 -0.89 -17.26 -6.01
N ALA A 28 -1.99 -17.86 -6.46
CA ALA A 28 -3.15 -17.16 -6.99
C ALA A 28 -4.40 -17.66 -6.28
N ARG A 29 -5.23 -16.74 -5.81
CA ARG A 29 -6.50 -17.05 -5.17
C ARG A 29 -7.62 -16.22 -5.76
N LEU A 30 -8.63 -16.88 -6.27
CA LEU A 30 -9.86 -16.25 -6.70
C LEU A 30 -10.77 -16.00 -5.50
N ARG A 31 -11.30 -14.79 -5.38
CA ARG A 31 -12.24 -14.40 -4.31
C ARG A 31 -13.40 -13.61 -4.88
N PRO A 32 -14.61 -13.70 -4.30
CA PRO A 32 -15.70 -12.81 -4.65
C PRO A 32 -15.29 -11.35 -4.48
N ALA A 33 -15.73 -10.46 -5.37
CA ALA A 33 -15.41 -9.02 -5.29
C ALA A 33 -15.90 -8.35 -4.00
N THR A 34 -16.92 -8.92 -3.37
CA THR A 34 -17.47 -8.49 -2.08
C THR A 34 -16.60 -8.88 -0.87
N ALA A 35 -15.60 -9.76 -1.06
CA ALA A 35 -14.71 -10.16 0.02
C ALA A 35 -13.76 -9.00 0.36
N ARG A 36 -13.67 -8.63 1.64
CA ARG A 36 -12.68 -7.65 2.11
C ARG A 36 -11.27 -8.18 1.84
N ASP A 37 -10.42 -7.35 1.24
CA ASP A 37 -9.08 -7.73 0.77
C ASP A 37 -8.19 -8.33 1.85
N ALA A 38 -8.29 -7.82 3.08
CA ALA A 38 -7.53 -8.34 4.22
C ALA A 38 -8.00 -9.71 4.74
N ARG A 39 -9.19 -10.19 4.35
CA ARG A 39 -9.74 -11.47 4.87
C ARG A 39 -8.93 -12.66 4.34
N GLY A 40 -8.35 -13.44 5.25
CA GLY A 40 -7.54 -14.61 4.92
C GLY A 40 -6.10 -14.30 4.47
N THR A 41 -5.76 -13.05 4.22
CA THR A 41 -4.41 -12.60 3.85
C THR A 41 -3.35 -12.96 4.88
N PRO A 42 -3.57 -12.78 6.22
CA PRO A 42 -2.57 -13.17 7.21
C PRO A 42 -2.17 -14.64 7.14
N ALA A 43 -3.13 -15.55 6.98
CA ALA A 43 -2.84 -16.98 6.90
C ALA A 43 -2.05 -17.34 5.63
N LEU A 44 -2.41 -16.75 4.50
CA LEU A 44 -1.72 -16.93 3.23
C LEU A 44 -0.28 -16.44 3.30
N LEU A 45 -0.07 -15.19 3.74
CA LEU A 45 1.26 -14.59 3.85
C LEU A 45 2.14 -15.35 4.84
N ARG A 46 1.59 -15.79 5.97
CA ARG A 46 2.31 -16.63 6.93
C ARG A 46 2.83 -17.90 6.26
N ARG A 47 1.98 -18.63 5.56
CA ARG A 47 2.35 -19.85 4.84
C ARG A 47 3.43 -19.58 3.79
N THR A 48 3.26 -18.53 2.97
CA THR A 48 4.21 -18.16 1.93
C THR A 48 5.58 -17.81 2.52
N VAL A 49 5.62 -16.95 3.54
CA VAL A 49 6.87 -16.56 4.22
C VAL A 49 7.57 -17.77 4.85
N GLN A 50 6.80 -18.65 5.49
CA GLN A 50 7.37 -19.88 6.09
C GLN A 50 7.97 -20.80 5.04
N THR A 51 7.29 -20.97 3.89
CA THR A 51 7.81 -21.76 2.76
C THR A 51 9.09 -21.16 2.19
N LEU A 52 9.10 -19.83 1.96
CA LEU A 52 10.28 -19.13 1.47
C LEU A 52 11.47 -19.27 2.44
N ARG A 53 11.24 -19.16 3.75
CA ARG A 53 12.30 -19.34 4.76
C ARG A 53 12.87 -20.73 4.85
N LYS A 54 12.07 -21.78 4.55
CA LYS A 54 12.59 -23.16 4.46
C LYS A 54 13.57 -23.30 3.30
N ALA A 55 13.23 -22.71 2.14
CA ALA A 55 14.07 -22.78 0.95
C ALA A 55 15.25 -21.78 1.00
N PHE A 56 15.03 -20.59 1.54
CA PHE A 56 15.98 -19.47 1.50
C PHE A 56 16.20 -18.89 2.91
N ARG A 57 16.92 -19.61 3.74
CA ARG A 57 17.09 -19.31 5.19
C ARG A 57 17.66 -17.92 5.50
N ARG A 58 18.48 -17.35 4.61
CA ARG A 58 19.16 -16.06 4.80
C ARG A 58 18.54 -14.92 3.99
N ALA A 59 17.49 -15.18 3.22
CA ALA A 59 16.85 -14.16 2.39
C ALA A 59 16.15 -13.10 3.25
N LYS A 60 16.40 -11.84 2.94
CA LYS A 60 15.57 -10.73 3.42
C LYS A 60 14.26 -10.74 2.64
N ILE A 61 13.15 -10.74 3.35
CA ILE A 61 11.82 -10.78 2.75
C ILE A 61 11.18 -9.42 2.92
N LEU A 62 10.87 -8.78 1.80
CA LEU A 62 10.08 -7.54 1.76
C LEU A 62 8.70 -7.86 1.20
N VAL A 63 7.68 -7.51 1.96
CA VAL A 63 6.26 -7.68 1.57
C VAL A 63 5.70 -6.34 1.12
N ARG A 64 5.22 -6.28 -0.12
CA ARG A 64 4.53 -5.11 -0.65
C ARG A 64 3.05 -5.42 -0.82
N LEU A 65 2.19 -4.56 -0.26
CA LEU A 65 0.74 -4.73 -0.29
C LEU A 65 0.05 -3.43 -0.70
N ASP A 66 -1.10 -3.59 -1.32
CA ASP A 66 -2.02 -2.52 -1.68
C ASP A 66 -2.82 -2.01 -0.46
N ALA A 67 -3.49 -0.87 -0.62
CA ALA A 67 -4.26 -0.20 0.44
C ALA A 67 -5.40 -1.05 1.00
N GLY A 68 -5.99 -1.94 0.21
CA GLY A 68 -7.00 -2.89 0.66
C GLY A 68 -6.52 -3.85 1.75
N PHE A 69 -5.20 -3.98 1.93
CA PHE A 69 -4.58 -4.84 2.94
C PHE A 69 -4.13 -4.09 4.21
N ALA A 70 -4.35 -2.78 4.30
CA ALA A 70 -3.94 -1.95 5.42
C ALA A 70 -4.81 -2.20 6.68
N ALA A 71 -4.88 -3.44 7.13
CA ALA A 71 -5.66 -3.87 8.29
C ALA A 71 -4.77 -4.18 9.51
N PRO A 72 -5.23 -3.92 10.74
CA PRO A 72 -4.47 -4.20 11.97
C PRO A 72 -3.90 -5.62 12.02
N ALA A 73 -4.70 -6.63 11.69
CA ALA A 73 -4.29 -8.04 11.71
C ALA A 73 -3.16 -8.34 10.71
N VAL A 74 -3.13 -7.65 9.56
CA VAL A 74 -2.06 -7.79 8.58
C VAL A 74 -0.75 -7.21 9.13
N PHE A 75 -0.79 -6.02 9.71
CA PHE A 75 0.40 -5.39 10.30
C PHE A 75 0.98 -6.18 11.47
N GLU A 76 0.14 -6.72 12.36
CA GLU A 76 0.62 -7.55 13.46
C GLU A 76 1.25 -8.84 12.93
N MET A 77 0.65 -9.48 11.94
CA MET A 77 1.21 -10.68 11.29
C MET A 77 2.56 -10.38 10.62
N LEU A 78 2.70 -9.27 9.88
CA LEU A 78 3.98 -8.89 9.26
C LEU A 78 5.06 -8.67 10.31
N HIS A 79 4.70 -8.03 11.44
CA HIS A 79 5.61 -7.84 12.57
C HIS A 79 6.01 -9.18 13.19
N ASP A 80 5.06 -10.08 13.48
CA ASP A 80 5.31 -11.40 14.08
C ASP A 80 6.21 -12.26 13.18
N LEU A 81 6.03 -12.14 11.87
CA LEU A 81 6.86 -12.81 10.88
C LEU A 81 8.26 -12.18 10.73
N ARG A 82 8.53 -11.04 11.36
CA ARG A 82 9.80 -10.31 11.23
C ARG A 82 10.21 -10.14 9.77
N VAL A 83 9.29 -9.69 8.95
CA VAL A 83 9.53 -9.34 7.54
C VAL A 83 9.45 -7.83 7.37
N ASP A 84 10.22 -7.30 6.43
CA ASP A 84 10.06 -5.92 6.02
C ASP A 84 8.80 -5.75 5.18
N TYR A 85 8.21 -4.55 5.23
CA TYR A 85 7.00 -4.31 4.48
C TYR A 85 6.85 -2.87 3.99
N LEU A 86 6.10 -2.75 2.89
CA LEU A 86 5.54 -1.53 2.33
C LEU A 86 4.06 -1.79 2.09
N VAL A 87 3.19 -1.14 2.85
CA VAL A 87 1.73 -1.29 2.71
C VAL A 87 1.12 0.07 2.39
N ALA A 88 0.56 0.20 1.20
CA ALA A 88 -0.19 1.41 0.86
C ALA A 88 -1.38 1.55 1.81
N MET A 89 -1.77 2.79 2.11
CA MET A 89 -2.97 3.03 2.91
C MET A 89 -3.74 4.25 2.40
N ALA A 90 -5.04 4.24 2.63
CA ALA A 90 -5.87 5.40 2.36
C ALA A 90 -5.51 6.55 3.32
N GLY A 91 -5.57 7.77 2.82
CA GLY A 91 -5.44 8.96 3.64
C GLY A 91 -6.59 9.07 4.66
N ASN A 92 -6.29 9.71 5.78
CA ASN A 92 -7.27 10.09 6.78
C ASN A 92 -7.00 11.53 7.25
N PRO A 93 -7.92 12.18 7.96
CA PRO A 93 -7.77 13.59 8.32
C PRO A 93 -6.49 13.93 9.09
N VAL A 94 -5.95 13.00 9.88
CA VAL A 94 -4.69 13.21 10.61
C VAL A 94 -3.51 13.24 9.65
N LEU A 95 -3.39 12.25 8.79
CA LEU A 95 -2.30 12.15 7.81
C LEU A 95 -2.39 13.24 6.75
N GLN A 96 -3.60 13.59 6.30
CA GLN A 96 -3.82 14.71 5.39
C GLN A 96 -3.33 16.02 6.00
N ARG A 97 -3.60 16.27 7.29
CA ARG A 97 -3.11 17.46 8.01
C ARG A 97 -1.59 17.51 8.10
N VAL A 98 -0.93 16.37 8.34
CA VAL A 98 0.53 16.29 8.36
C VAL A 98 1.14 16.62 6.98
N ALA A 99 0.49 16.18 5.90
CA ALA A 99 0.97 16.39 4.54
C ALA A 99 0.48 17.71 3.91
N ALA A 100 -0.35 18.50 4.61
CA ALA A 100 -0.99 19.71 4.06
C ALA A 100 0.02 20.77 3.64
N GLU A 101 1.02 21.07 4.49
CA GLU A 101 2.05 22.06 4.19
C GLU A 101 2.97 21.62 3.05
N PRO A 102 3.54 20.40 3.04
CA PRO A 102 4.23 19.88 1.87
C PRO A 102 3.42 19.93 0.58
N MET A 103 2.12 19.62 0.64
CA MET A 103 1.24 19.67 -0.53
C MET A 103 1.05 21.10 -1.05
N ARG A 104 0.85 22.07 -0.13
CA ARG A 104 0.74 23.49 -0.48
C ARG A 104 2.00 23.98 -1.21
N VAL A 105 3.18 23.69 -0.65
CA VAL A 105 4.46 24.09 -1.26
C VAL A 105 4.64 23.48 -2.65
N VAL A 106 4.36 22.20 -2.82
CA VAL A 106 4.49 21.51 -4.12
C VAL A 106 3.53 22.10 -5.14
N ARG A 107 2.30 22.42 -4.75
CA ARG A 107 1.31 23.07 -5.62
C ARG A 107 1.80 24.43 -6.09
N GLU A 108 2.20 25.31 -5.17
CA GLU A 108 2.67 26.66 -5.48
C GLU A 108 3.88 26.65 -6.42
N LEU A 109 4.81 25.72 -6.20
CA LEU A 109 5.97 25.55 -7.06
C LEU A 109 5.59 24.98 -8.44
N ALA A 110 4.66 24.02 -8.50
CA ALA A 110 4.18 23.47 -9.76
C ALA A 110 3.48 24.52 -10.62
N GLU A 111 2.66 25.36 -10.02
CA GLU A 111 2.02 26.50 -10.68
C GLU A 111 3.06 27.53 -11.19
N ARG A 112 4.05 27.84 -10.35
CA ARG A 112 5.10 28.83 -10.68
C ARG A 112 6.00 28.38 -11.81
N PHE A 113 6.33 27.09 -11.88
CA PHE A 113 7.28 26.54 -12.88
C PHE A 113 6.58 25.84 -14.03
N ASP A 114 5.23 25.87 -14.08
CA ASP A 114 4.41 25.18 -15.08
C ASP A 114 4.86 23.72 -15.30
N GLY A 115 5.09 23.01 -14.20
CA GLY A 115 5.62 21.64 -14.26
C GLY A 115 5.18 20.78 -13.08
N SER A 116 5.03 19.48 -13.36
CA SER A 116 4.66 18.52 -12.31
C SER A 116 5.81 18.36 -11.31
N LEU A 117 5.49 18.47 -10.03
CA LEU A 117 6.44 18.36 -8.93
C LEU A 117 5.94 17.38 -7.86
N ALA A 118 6.87 16.80 -7.13
CA ALA A 118 6.55 15.94 -6.00
C ALA A 118 7.57 16.12 -4.87
N THR A 119 7.10 15.94 -3.65
CA THR A 119 7.94 15.83 -2.45
C THR A 119 7.55 14.63 -1.61
N TYR A 120 8.47 14.19 -0.77
CA TYR A 120 8.27 13.10 0.16
C TYR A 120 8.45 13.60 1.59
N GLY A 121 7.72 12.99 2.49
CA GLY A 121 7.89 13.22 3.91
C GLY A 121 7.49 12.00 4.71
N GLU A 122 7.71 12.05 6.00
CA GLU A 122 7.39 10.95 6.89
C GLU A 122 6.82 11.42 8.21
N THR A 123 6.12 10.53 8.86
CA THR A 123 5.60 10.72 10.21
C THR A 123 5.48 9.39 10.93
N HIS A 124 5.33 9.44 12.23
CA HIS A 124 4.95 8.29 13.03
C HIS A 124 3.47 8.40 13.38
N TYR A 125 2.71 7.37 12.99
CA TYR A 125 1.26 7.36 13.13
C TYR A 125 0.77 6.07 13.78
N ARG A 126 -0.27 6.21 14.60
CA ARG A 126 -0.99 5.09 15.21
C ARG A 126 -2.49 5.26 14.98
N SER A 127 -3.07 4.39 14.19
CA SER A 127 -4.53 4.28 14.08
C SER A 127 -5.13 3.67 15.34
N GLY A 128 -6.40 3.96 15.65
CA GLY A 128 -7.07 3.45 16.84
C GLY A 128 -7.12 1.93 16.97
N GLY A 129 -7.09 1.20 15.85
CA GLY A 129 -7.04 -0.27 15.85
C GLY A 129 -5.62 -0.87 15.85
N TRP A 130 -4.57 -0.06 15.85
CA TRP A 130 -3.19 -0.55 15.82
C TRP A 130 -2.61 -0.69 17.22
N ARG A 131 -1.93 -1.78 17.48
CA ARG A 131 -1.21 -1.99 18.75
C ARG A 131 0.02 -1.11 18.89
N ARG A 132 0.61 -0.67 17.75
CA ARG A 132 1.90 0.04 17.68
C ARG A 132 1.81 1.26 16.81
N THR A 133 2.62 2.26 17.13
CA THR A 133 2.95 3.35 16.23
C THR A 133 3.81 2.81 15.09
N ARG A 134 3.55 3.27 13.87
CA ARG A 134 4.26 2.84 12.67
C ARG A 134 4.73 4.05 11.88
N ARG A 135 5.84 3.89 11.19
CA ARG A 135 6.34 4.87 10.26
C ARG A 135 5.43 4.92 9.04
N VAL A 136 5.02 6.11 8.67
CA VAL A 136 4.24 6.39 7.47
C VAL A 136 5.01 7.37 6.61
N ILE A 137 5.30 6.98 5.39
CA ILE A 137 5.86 7.85 4.36
C ILE A 137 4.69 8.38 3.53
N PHE A 138 4.75 9.64 3.14
CA PHE A 138 3.82 10.20 2.17
C PHE A 138 4.55 10.79 0.97
N LYS A 139 3.86 10.77 -0.17
CA LYS A 139 4.21 11.50 -1.39
C LYS A 139 3.14 12.54 -1.62
N ALA A 140 3.52 13.82 -1.62
CA ALA A 140 2.70 14.93 -2.07
C ALA A 140 3.14 15.30 -3.49
N GLU A 141 2.21 15.29 -4.44
CA GLU A 141 2.49 15.44 -5.86
C GLU A 141 1.45 16.36 -6.50
N ALA A 142 1.91 17.37 -7.20
CA ALA A 142 1.11 18.25 -8.03
C ALA A 142 1.41 17.92 -9.51
N LEU A 143 0.40 17.48 -10.22
CA LEU A 143 0.50 17.08 -11.62
C LEU A 143 -0.10 18.17 -12.50
N VAL A 144 0.70 18.70 -13.40
CA VAL A 144 0.28 19.66 -14.43
C VAL A 144 0.03 18.89 -15.72
N TYR A 145 -1.13 19.12 -16.33
CA TYR A 145 -1.52 18.53 -17.61
C TYR A 145 -1.85 19.65 -18.59
N PRO A 146 -1.51 19.52 -19.87
CA PRO A 146 -2.00 20.43 -20.89
C PRO A 146 -3.53 20.53 -20.84
N ASP A 147 -4.06 21.74 -20.88
CA ASP A 147 -5.52 22.04 -20.96
C ASP A 147 -6.37 21.50 -19.80
N ARG A 148 -5.80 21.26 -18.63
CA ARG A 148 -6.51 20.82 -17.43
C ARG A 148 -6.03 21.54 -16.17
N GLU A 149 -6.91 21.63 -15.20
CA GLU A 149 -6.54 22.10 -13.86
C GLU A 149 -5.46 21.20 -13.25
N LEU A 150 -4.60 21.79 -12.45
CA LEU A 150 -3.58 21.09 -11.67
C LEU A 150 -4.25 20.03 -10.77
N LYS A 151 -3.70 18.82 -10.79
CA LYS A 151 -4.20 17.71 -9.99
C LYS A 151 -3.28 17.41 -8.83
N GLU A 152 -3.80 17.55 -7.62
CA GLU A 152 -3.14 17.10 -6.39
C GLU A 152 -3.28 15.59 -6.21
N ASN A 153 -2.18 14.93 -5.82
CA ASN A 153 -2.15 13.51 -5.54
C ASN A 153 -1.34 13.23 -4.28
N LEU A 154 -2.03 12.72 -3.26
CA LEU A 154 -1.44 12.43 -1.96
C LEU A 154 -1.53 10.94 -1.67
N ARG A 155 -0.38 10.30 -1.48
CA ARG A 155 -0.28 8.87 -1.23
C ARG A 155 0.44 8.60 0.08
N PHE A 156 0.00 7.55 0.78
CA PHE A 156 0.57 7.12 2.05
C PHE A 156 0.99 5.66 2.00
N VAL A 157 2.13 5.37 2.61
CA VAL A 157 2.68 4.01 2.73
C VAL A 157 3.17 3.79 4.16
N VAL A 158 2.67 2.74 4.78
CA VAL A 158 3.17 2.26 6.08
C VAL A 158 4.35 1.34 5.85
N THR A 159 5.43 1.55 6.57
CA THR A 159 6.66 0.75 6.37
C THR A 159 7.38 0.40 7.66
N SER A 160 8.12 -0.71 7.63
CA SER A 160 9.12 -1.08 8.64
C SER A 160 10.55 -0.70 8.24
N LEU A 161 10.76 -0.29 6.99
CA LEU A 161 12.09 0.06 6.50
C LEU A 161 12.60 1.33 7.19
N ALA A 162 13.88 1.33 7.56
CA ALA A 162 14.57 2.49 8.15
C ALA A 162 15.25 3.39 7.10
N LEU A 163 15.12 3.05 5.80
CA LEU A 163 15.69 3.84 4.71
C LEU A 163 14.98 5.19 4.56
N ALA A 164 15.72 6.22 4.13
CA ALA A 164 15.13 7.51 3.78
C ALA A 164 14.05 7.35 2.68
N PRO A 165 13.02 8.19 2.69
CA PRO A 165 11.96 8.16 1.69
C PRO A 165 12.44 8.55 0.29
#